data_139bc05020093457e51155a7f3c1296d
#
_entry.id   139bc05020093457e51155a7f3c1296d
#
_cell.length_a   1.000
_cell.length_b   1.000
_cell.length_c   1.000
_cell.angle_alpha   90.00
_cell.angle_beta   90.00
_cell.angle_gamma   90.00
#
_symmetry.space_group_name_H-M   'P 1'
#
loop_
_entity.id
_entity.type
_entity.pdbx_description
1 polymer ?
#
loop_
_entity_poly.entity_id
_entity_poly.type
_entity_poly.pdbx_seq_one_letter_code
_entity_poly.pdbx_strand_id
1 'polypeptide(L)'
;MNLNEFAPFPLIDGHIHYPHPSQLSRLLDICDRLQINRFNVVCTPDRSRLSLIPDALHLKAQRPQQIYVFGGLDISAYFRAPAEVGQVFAAQIDQLLATGCDGVKMIEGKPDMRRMLPVPPFDSPAFAPYWEKMSASQVPIVFHVNDPEEFWDPKRIPGWAVERGWFYGD
;
A
#
# COMPACT_ATOMS: atom_id res chain seq x y z
N MET A 1 -11.20 21.88 13.70
CA MET A 1 -10.52 22.23 12.43
C MET A 1 -11.60 22.74 11.49
N ASN A 2 -11.46 23.95 10.98
CA ASN A 2 -12.43 24.54 10.04
C ASN A 2 -12.00 24.16 8.61
N LEU A 3 -12.71 23.22 7.98
CA LEU A 3 -12.39 22.76 6.62
C LEU A 3 -12.51 23.86 5.56
N ASN A 4 -13.29 24.93 5.84
CA ASN A 4 -13.43 26.05 4.91
C ASN A 4 -12.12 26.85 4.69
N GLU A 5 -11.16 26.75 5.61
CA GLU A 5 -9.84 27.38 5.44
C GLU A 5 -9.02 26.71 4.32
N PHE A 6 -9.33 25.46 4.00
CA PHE A 6 -8.68 24.69 2.94
C PHE A 6 -9.50 24.61 1.65
N ALA A 7 -10.71 25.20 1.63
CA ALA A 7 -11.63 25.15 0.50
C ALA A 7 -11.03 25.58 -0.88
N PRO A 8 -10.06 26.53 -0.95
CA PRO A 8 -9.46 26.89 -2.24
C PRO A 8 -8.48 25.86 -2.79
N PHE A 9 -8.10 24.84 -2.02
CA PHE A 9 -7.14 23.82 -2.45
C PHE A 9 -7.83 22.49 -2.74
N PRO A 10 -7.48 21.81 -3.85
CA PRO A 10 -7.97 20.46 -4.10
C PRO A 10 -7.41 19.49 -3.05
N LEU A 11 -8.30 18.77 -2.36
CA LEU A 11 -7.88 17.75 -1.41
C LEU A 11 -7.55 16.45 -2.16
N ILE A 12 -6.39 15.89 -1.83
CA ILE A 12 -5.95 14.60 -2.34
C ILE A 12 -5.66 13.69 -1.13
N ASP A 13 -6.34 12.56 -1.05
CA ASP A 13 -5.98 11.51 -0.09
C ASP A 13 -5.00 10.53 -0.72
N GLY A 14 -3.77 10.56 -0.26
CA GLY A 14 -2.67 9.75 -0.82
C GLY A 14 -2.69 8.28 -0.40
N HIS A 15 -3.54 7.85 0.55
CA HIS A 15 -3.45 6.50 1.10
C HIS A 15 -4.77 6.00 1.70
N ILE A 16 -5.62 5.43 0.85
CA ILE A 16 -6.87 4.79 1.26
C ILE A 16 -6.77 3.27 1.08
N HIS A 17 -7.23 2.51 2.07
CA HIS A 17 -7.47 1.08 1.91
C HIS A 17 -8.92 0.82 1.54
N TYR A 18 -9.13 0.02 0.49
CA TYR A 18 -10.44 -0.41 0.00
C TYR A 18 -10.55 -1.93 0.11
N PRO A 19 -10.93 -2.46 1.28
CA PRO A 19 -10.83 -3.89 1.56
C PRO A 19 -11.95 -4.73 0.94
N HIS A 20 -13.09 -4.13 0.58
CA HIS A 20 -14.21 -4.90 0.04
C HIS A 20 -15.17 -4.03 -0.76
N PRO A 21 -15.72 -4.55 -1.91
CA PRO A 21 -16.68 -3.82 -2.76
C PRO A 21 -17.93 -3.31 -2.04
N SER A 22 -18.39 -3.99 -0.98
CA SER A 22 -19.54 -3.53 -0.18
C SER A 22 -19.32 -2.19 0.53
N GLN A 23 -18.08 -1.71 0.64
CA GLN A 23 -17.76 -0.42 1.25
C GLN A 23 -17.71 0.74 0.26
N LEU A 24 -17.96 0.47 -1.03
CA LEU A 24 -17.86 1.45 -2.10
C LEU A 24 -18.71 2.69 -1.85
N SER A 25 -20.00 2.52 -1.60
CA SER A 25 -20.93 3.64 -1.40
C SER A 25 -20.52 4.51 -0.21
N ARG A 26 -20.08 3.88 0.87
CA ARG A 26 -19.59 4.58 2.06
C ARG A 26 -18.30 5.36 1.78
N LEU A 27 -17.36 4.76 1.05
CA LEU A 27 -16.12 5.43 0.67
C LEU A 27 -16.40 6.66 -0.17
N LEU A 28 -17.23 6.53 -1.20
CA LEU A 28 -17.58 7.63 -2.09
C LEU A 28 -18.36 8.74 -1.35
N ASP A 29 -19.30 8.38 -0.45
CA ASP A 29 -20.02 9.35 0.38
C ASP A 29 -19.04 10.16 1.28
N ILE A 30 -18.06 9.50 1.87
CA ILE A 30 -17.01 10.18 2.67
C ILE A 30 -16.20 11.13 1.78
N CYS A 31 -15.75 10.68 0.62
CA CYS A 31 -14.99 11.51 -0.30
C CYS A 31 -15.79 12.75 -0.76
N ASP A 32 -17.06 12.55 -1.10
CA ASP A 32 -17.94 13.63 -1.55
C ASP A 32 -18.20 14.65 -0.42
N ARG A 33 -18.46 14.19 0.81
CA ARG A 33 -18.66 15.06 1.99
C ARG A 33 -17.41 15.85 2.38
N LEU A 34 -16.24 15.24 2.28
CA LEU A 34 -14.96 15.87 2.59
C LEU A 34 -14.35 16.63 1.41
N GLN A 35 -15.05 16.65 0.27
CA GLN A 35 -14.57 17.27 -0.98
C GLN A 35 -13.18 16.75 -1.41
N ILE A 36 -12.96 15.45 -1.23
CA ILE A 36 -11.74 14.79 -1.69
C ILE A 36 -11.81 14.66 -3.22
N ASN A 37 -11.01 15.47 -3.91
CA ASN A 37 -11.01 15.54 -5.36
C ASN A 37 -10.36 14.33 -6.01
N ARG A 38 -9.31 13.80 -5.38
CA ARG A 38 -8.56 12.63 -5.83
C ARG A 38 -8.15 11.78 -4.65
N PHE A 39 -8.02 10.49 -4.86
CA PHE A 39 -7.49 9.59 -3.83
C PHE A 39 -6.75 8.40 -4.44
N ASN A 40 -5.82 7.86 -3.65
CA ASN A 40 -5.03 6.71 -4.01
C ASN A 40 -5.49 5.48 -3.23
N VAL A 41 -5.98 4.47 -3.93
CA VAL A 41 -6.30 3.16 -3.35
C VAL A 41 -5.03 2.33 -3.29
N VAL A 42 -4.59 2.04 -2.08
CA VAL A 42 -3.37 1.29 -1.82
C VAL A 42 -3.72 -0.16 -1.52
N CYS A 43 -3.33 -1.06 -2.43
CA CYS A 43 -3.59 -2.49 -2.32
C CYS A 43 -2.49 -3.16 -1.50
N THR A 44 -2.89 -3.85 -0.43
CA THR A 44 -2.01 -4.69 0.40
C THR A 44 -2.45 -6.14 0.31
N PRO A 45 -1.56 -7.11 0.58
CA PRO A 45 -1.98 -8.49 0.75
C PRO A 45 -3.06 -8.60 1.83
N ASP A 46 -4.12 -9.36 1.54
CA ASP A 46 -5.21 -9.66 2.47
C ASP A 46 -5.25 -11.17 2.72
N ARG A 47 -5.43 -11.56 3.99
CA ARG A 47 -5.48 -12.98 4.38
C ARG A 47 -6.68 -13.74 3.77
N SER A 48 -7.75 -13.02 3.44
CA SER A 48 -8.98 -13.58 2.87
C SER A 48 -8.99 -13.59 1.34
N ARG A 49 -8.05 -12.90 0.68
CA ARG A 49 -8.03 -12.68 -0.78
C ARG A 49 -6.61 -12.72 -1.31
N LEU A 50 -6.45 -13.27 -2.51
CA LEU A 50 -5.16 -13.30 -3.20
C LEU A 50 -4.68 -11.89 -3.60
N SER A 51 -5.60 -11.01 -3.98
CA SER A 51 -5.27 -9.64 -4.37
C SER A 51 -6.49 -8.73 -4.27
N LEU A 52 -6.28 -7.49 -3.82
CA LEU A 52 -7.29 -6.42 -3.82
C LEU A 52 -7.25 -5.58 -5.11
N ILE A 53 -6.29 -5.81 -5.99
CA ILE A 53 -6.08 -5.02 -7.21
C ILE A 53 -7.30 -5.04 -8.15
N PRO A 54 -7.95 -6.19 -8.43
CA PRO A 54 -9.11 -6.20 -9.34
C PRO A 54 -10.25 -5.30 -8.86
N ASP A 55 -10.55 -5.30 -7.56
CA ASP A 55 -11.60 -4.46 -7.00
C ASP A 55 -11.24 -2.97 -7.04
N ALA A 56 -9.97 -2.64 -6.78
CA ALA A 56 -9.47 -1.27 -6.87
C ALA A 56 -9.49 -0.74 -8.31
N LEU A 57 -9.11 -1.57 -9.28
CA LEU A 57 -9.18 -1.21 -10.71
C LEU A 57 -10.62 -1.07 -11.19
N HIS A 58 -11.54 -1.92 -10.71
CA HIS A 58 -12.96 -1.77 -10.99
C HIS A 58 -13.50 -0.44 -10.44
N LEU A 59 -13.09 -0.06 -9.23
CA LEU A 59 -13.42 1.24 -8.66
C LEU A 59 -12.84 2.40 -9.49
N LYS A 60 -11.57 2.31 -9.89
CA LYS A 60 -10.91 3.30 -10.77
C LYS A 60 -11.66 3.47 -12.09
N ALA A 61 -12.14 2.38 -12.70
CA ALA A 61 -12.89 2.43 -13.95
C ALA A 61 -14.19 3.25 -13.84
N GLN A 62 -14.80 3.35 -12.65
CA GLN A 62 -15.99 4.18 -12.42
C GLN A 62 -15.67 5.67 -12.27
N ARG A 63 -14.48 6.03 -11.79
CA ARG A 63 -14.03 7.42 -11.57
C ARG A 63 -12.57 7.61 -12.00
N PRO A 64 -12.23 7.46 -13.30
CA PRO A 64 -10.83 7.37 -13.77
C PRO A 64 -10.01 8.63 -13.56
N GLN A 65 -10.66 9.80 -13.42
CA GLN A 65 -10.00 11.08 -13.19
C GLN A 65 -9.75 11.39 -11.69
N GLN A 66 -10.32 10.57 -10.80
CA GLN A 66 -10.25 10.81 -9.35
C GLN A 66 -9.44 9.75 -8.62
N ILE A 67 -9.31 8.55 -9.19
CA ILE A 67 -8.79 7.39 -8.47
C ILE A 67 -7.48 6.90 -9.08
N TYR A 68 -6.47 6.85 -8.23
CA TYR A 68 -5.21 6.16 -8.48
C TYR A 68 -5.22 4.81 -7.78
N VAL A 69 -4.52 3.82 -8.33
CA VAL A 69 -4.38 2.49 -7.75
C VAL A 69 -2.90 2.14 -7.64
N PHE A 70 -2.44 1.91 -6.43
CA PHE A 70 -1.10 1.38 -6.18
C PHE A 70 -1.19 -0.10 -5.84
N GLY A 71 -0.67 -0.94 -6.74
CA GLY A 71 -0.71 -2.38 -6.62
C GLY A 71 0.30 -2.91 -5.62
N GLY A 72 -0.12 -3.86 -4.77
CA GLY A 72 0.80 -4.62 -3.91
C GLY A 72 1.57 -5.67 -4.68
N LEU A 73 2.79 -5.95 -4.25
CA LEU A 73 3.63 -7.00 -4.80
C LEU A 73 3.20 -8.39 -4.28
N ASP A 74 3.42 -9.43 -5.08
CA ASP A 74 3.25 -10.81 -4.63
C ASP A 74 4.44 -11.22 -3.75
N ILE A 75 4.23 -11.10 -2.45
CA ILE A 75 5.23 -11.40 -1.42
C ILE A 75 5.61 -12.88 -1.33
N SER A 76 4.90 -13.78 -2.01
CA SER A 76 5.28 -15.21 -2.06
C SER A 76 6.65 -15.42 -2.73
N ALA A 77 7.15 -14.43 -3.47
CA ALA A 77 8.50 -14.41 -4.03
C ALA A 77 9.59 -14.60 -2.98
N TYR A 78 9.41 -14.07 -1.76
CA TYR A 78 10.36 -14.26 -0.65
C TYR A 78 10.58 -15.74 -0.28
N PHE A 79 9.59 -16.60 -0.50
CA PHE A 79 9.69 -18.03 -0.21
C PHE A 79 10.07 -18.85 -1.44
N ARG A 80 9.59 -18.45 -2.62
CA ARG A 80 9.80 -19.23 -3.86
C ARG A 80 11.14 -18.97 -4.51
N ALA A 81 11.63 -17.73 -4.46
CA ALA A 81 12.85 -17.29 -5.13
C ALA A 81 13.57 -16.17 -4.34
N PRO A 82 13.99 -16.44 -3.10
CA PRO A 82 14.54 -15.38 -2.22
C PRO A 82 15.79 -14.70 -2.78
N ALA A 83 16.63 -15.44 -3.51
CA ALA A 83 17.83 -14.88 -4.16
C ALA A 83 17.50 -13.99 -5.38
N GLU A 84 16.33 -14.16 -5.98
CA GLU A 84 15.89 -13.50 -7.22
C GLU A 84 14.72 -12.53 -6.96
N VAL A 85 14.42 -12.24 -5.69
CA VAL A 85 13.25 -11.43 -5.30
C VAL A 85 13.18 -10.09 -6.03
N GLY A 86 14.32 -9.42 -6.23
CA GLY A 86 14.39 -8.16 -6.96
C GLY A 86 14.04 -8.31 -8.45
N GLN A 87 14.44 -9.40 -9.11
CA GLN A 87 14.07 -9.69 -10.50
C GLN A 87 12.58 -10.01 -10.62
N VAL A 88 12.04 -10.82 -9.69
CA VAL A 88 10.60 -11.14 -9.65
C VAL A 88 9.78 -9.87 -9.44
N PHE A 89 10.18 -9.00 -8.52
CA PHE A 89 9.49 -7.74 -8.28
C PHE A 89 9.62 -6.76 -9.45
N ALA A 90 10.78 -6.70 -10.11
CA ALA A 90 10.96 -5.90 -11.31
C ALA A 90 10.00 -6.31 -12.44
N ALA A 91 9.80 -7.61 -12.65
CA ALA A 91 8.83 -8.14 -13.61
C ALA A 91 7.38 -7.81 -13.21
N GLN A 92 7.06 -7.83 -11.92
CA GLN A 92 5.73 -7.47 -11.42
C GLN A 92 5.37 -6.00 -11.66
N ILE A 93 6.35 -5.08 -11.71
CA ILE A 93 6.10 -3.67 -12.04
C ILE A 93 5.45 -3.55 -13.42
N ASP A 94 6.02 -4.22 -14.43
CA ASP A 94 5.46 -4.18 -15.78
C ASP A 94 4.03 -4.76 -15.82
N GLN A 95 3.78 -5.84 -15.09
CA GLN A 95 2.45 -6.44 -14.98
C GLN A 95 1.45 -5.49 -14.31
N LEU A 96 1.83 -4.85 -13.21
CA LEU A 96 0.97 -3.88 -12.51
C LEU A 96 0.60 -2.70 -13.41
N LEU A 97 1.57 -2.13 -14.12
CA LEU A 97 1.33 -1.04 -15.06
C LEU A 97 0.45 -1.47 -16.24
N ALA A 98 0.70 -2.66 -16.80
CA ALA A 98 -0.09 -3.20 -17.90
C ALA A 98 -1.55 -3.47 -17.50
N THR A 99 -1.83 -3.77 -16.21
CA THR A 99 -3.20 -3.94 -15.71
C THR A 99 -3.89 -2.63 -15.37
N GLY A 100 -3.19 -1.49 -15.39
CA GLY A 100 -3.75 -0.16 -15.15
C GLY A 100 -3.48 0.42 -13.75
N CYS A 101 -2.57 -0.17 -12.97
CA CYS A 101 -2.06 0.45 -11.75
C CYS A 101 -1.21 1.68 -12.07
N ASP A 102 -1.23 2.66 -11.18
CA ASP A 102 -0.48 3.93 -11.32
C ASP A 102 0.82 3.92 -10.52
N GLY A 103 0.98 2.97 -9.61
CA GLY A 103 2.14 2.87 -8.75
C GLY A 103 2.21 1.53 -8.01
N VAL A 104 3.18 1.44 -7.12
CA VAL A 104 3.49 0.21 -6.37
C VAL A 104 3.33 0.45 -4.87
N LYS A 105 2.76 -0.54 -4.16
CA LYS A 105 2.78 -0.61 -2.70
C LYS A 105 3.78 -1.65 -2.23
N MET A 106 4.73 -1.22 -1.41
CA MET A 106 5.54 -2.11 -0.57
C MET A 106 5.06 -2.07 0.89
N ILE A 107 4.88 -3.24 1.50
CA ILE A 107 4.46 -3.40 2.91
C ILE A 107 5.58 -3.98 3.79
N GLU A 108 6.66 -4.38 3.19
CA GLU A 108 7.72 -5.18 3.79
C GLU A 108 8.54 -4.44 4.85
N GLY A 109 8.40 -3.12 4.94
CA GLY A 109 8.97 -2.34 6.04
C GLY A 109 8.18 -2.44 7.35
N LYS A 110 6.92 -2.93 7.29
CA LYS A 110 6.10 -3.12 8.49
C LYS A 110 6.71 -4.18 9.41
N PRO A 111 6.85 -3.93 10.73
CA PRO A 111 7.54 -4.83 11.63
C PRO A 111 6.96 -6.24 11.67
N ASP A 112 5.63 -6.41 11.68
CA ASP A 112 5.01 -7.73 11.63
C ASP A 112 5.30 -8.48 10.32
N MET A 113 5.36 -7.77 9.19
CA MET A 113 5.75 -8.38 7.91
C MET A 113 7.21 -8.85 7.93
N ARG A 114 8.10 -8.08 8.53
CA ARG A 114 9.52 -8.48 8.69
C ARG A 114 9.73 -9.65 9.66
N ARG A 115 8.80 -9.85 10.63
CA ARG A 115 8.79 -11.05 11.46
C ARG A 115 8.30 -12.29 10.70
N MET A 116 7.40 -12.11 9.73
CA MET A 116 6.74 -13.20 8.99
C MET A 116 7.47 -13.58 7.71
N LEU A 117 8.15 -12.65 7.06
CA LEU A 117 8.80 -12.83 5.77
C LEU A 117 10.33 -12.78 5.90
N PRO A 118 11.06 -13.62 5.15
CA PRO A 118 12.53 -13.56 5.12
C PRO A 118 13.00 -12.40 4.22
N VAL A 119 12.62 -11.16 4.60
CA VAL A 119 12.96 -9.95 3.84
C VAL A 119 14.44 -9.61 4.03
N PRO A 120 15.26 -9.60 2.96
CA PRO A 120 16.62 -9.11 3.03
C PRO A 120 16.66 -7.62 3.40
N PRO A 121 17.81 -7.07 3.80
CA PRO A 121 18.00 -5.63 3.87
C PRO A 121 17.65 -4.97 2.53
N PHE A 122 16.95 -3.83 2.55
CA PHE A 122 16.46 -3.19 1.32
C PHE A 122 17.58 -2.63 0.42
N ASP A 123 18.76 -2.42 0.98
CA ASP A 123 19.99 -2.05 0.28
C ASP A 123 20.82 -3.26 -0.18
N SER A 124 20.33 -4.47 0.03
CA SER A 124 21.06 -5.67 -0.40
C SER A 124 21.03 -5.81 -1.92
N PRO A 125 22.05 -6.46 -2.53
CA PRO A 125 22.08 -6.75 -3.96
C PRO A 125 20.84 -7.54 -4.47
N ALA A 126 20.16 -8.27 -3.59
CA ALA A 126 18.94 -8.99 -3.95
C ALA A 126 17.83 -8.07 -4.46
N PHE A 127 17.78 -6.82 -4.00
CA PHE A 127 16.80 -5.82 -4.46
C PHE A 127 17.29 -4.92 -5.60
N ALA A 128 18.56 -4.97 -6.00
CA ALA A 128 19.10 -4.07 -7.01
C ALA A 128 18.26 -4.05 -8.30
N PRO A 129 17.85 -5.21 -8.91
CA PRO A 129 17.02 -5.19 -10.12
C PRO A 129 15.68 -4.49 -9.93
N TYR A 130 15.08 -4.60 -8.74
CA TYR A 130 13.83 -3.91 -8.41
C TYR A 130 13.99 -2.39 -8.36
N TRP A 131 15.03 -1.90 -7.65
CA TRP A 131 15.29 -0.46 -7.54
C TRP A 131 15.70 0.16 -8.87
N GLU A 132 16.49 -0.55 -9.68
CA GLU A 132 16.83 -0.13 -11.04
C GLU A 132 15.58 0.00 -11.91
N LYS A 133 14.68 -0.99 -11.85
CA LYS A 133 13.42 -0.96 -12.58
C LYS A 133 12.51 0.18 -12.13
N MET A 134 12.36 0.39 -10.82
CA MET A 134 11.58 1.50 -10.27
C MET A 134 12.11 2.85 -10.74
N SER A 135 13.43 3.04 -10.70
CA SER A 135 14.10 4.25 -11.15
C SER A 135 13.91 4.48 -12.65
N ALA A 136 14.12 3.45 -13.46
CA ALA A 136 13.97 3.55 -14.93
C ALA A 136 12.52 3.82 -15.37
N SER A 137 11.55 3.22 -14.66
CA SER A 137 10.13 3.36 -14.99
C SER A 137 9.50 4.65 -14.45
N GLN A 138 10.18 5.37 -13.55
CA GLN A 138 9.67 6.56 -12.84
C GLN A 138 8.31 6.31 -12.16
N VAL A 139 8.06 5.08 -11.73
CA VAL A 139 6.81 4.66 -11.08
C VAL A 139 6.83 5.08 -9.61
N PRO A 140 5.80 5.76 -9.11
CA PRO A 140 5.73 6.13 -7.71
C PRO A 140 5.51 4.91 -6.82
N ILE A 141 6.09 4.97 -5.62
CA ILE A 141 5.96 3.94 -4.60
C ILE A 141 5.36 4.51 -3.32
N VAL A 142 4.42 3.77 -2.72
CA VAL A 142 4.02 3.95 -1.32
C VAL A 142 4.67 2.85 -0.50
N PHE A 143 5.67 3.21 0.28
CA PHE A 143 6.43 2.27 1.08
C PHE A 143 6.03 2.38 2.57
N HIS A 144 5.62 1.27 3.15
CA HIS A 144 5.40 1.16 4.60
C HIS A 144 6.77 0.95 5.26
N VAL A 145 7.35 2.01 5.80
CA VAL A 145 8.70 1.99 6.34
C VAL A 145 8.70 1.43 7.76
N ASN A 146 7.76 1.87 8.59
CA ASN A 146 7.65 1.47 9.99
C ASN A 146 6.24 1.79 10.53
N ASP A 147 5.91 1.24 11.70
CA ASP A 147 4.72 1.61 12.47
C ASP A 147 5.04 2.75 13.48
N PRO A 148 4.04 3.39 14.11
CA PRO A 148 4.26 4.43 15.12
C PRO A 148 5.10 3.95 16.30
N GLU A 149 5.98 4.82 16.83
CA GLU A 149 6.89 4.46 17.95
C GLU A 149 6.16 3.95 19.19
N GLU A 150 4.91 4.38 19.40
CA GLU A 150 4.06 3.94 20.51
C GLU A 150 3.83 2.42 20.52
N PHE A 151 3.98 1.76 19.36
CA PHE A 151 3.78 0.31 19.25
C PHE A 151 4.93 -0.49 19.88
N TRP A 152 6.02 0.17 20.28
CA TRP A 152 7.11 -0.40 21.09
C TRP A 152 7.02 -0.08 22.58
N ASP A 153 6.09 0.80 23.00
CA ASP A 153 5.93 1.21 24.39
C ASP A 153 4.63 0.61 24.98
N PRO A 154 4.72 -0.33 25.96
CA PRO A 154 3.54 -0.97 26.55
C PRO A 154 2.62 0.02 27.30
N LYS A 155 3.11 1.23 27.62
CA LYS A 155 2.31 2.26 28.30
C LYS A 155 1.61 3.20 27.30
N ARG A 156 2.06 3.26 26.06
CA ARG A 156 1.58 4.19 25.05
C ARG A 156 0.80 3.53 23.92
N ILE A 157 1.00 2.22 23.73
CA ILE A 157 0.34 1.50 22.64
C ILE A 157 -1.20 1.54 22.79
N PRO A 158 -1.96 1.92 21.74
CA PRO A 158 -3.42 1.87 21.79
C PRO A 158 -3.94 0.42 21.87
N GLY A 159 -5.03 0.20 22.61
CA GLY A 159 -5.62 -1.14 22.79
C GLY A 159 -5.95 -1.85 21.47
N TRP A 160 -6.49 -1.12 20.49
CA TRP A 160 -6.78 -1.67 19.17
C TRP A 160 -5.55 -2.21 18.41
N ALA A 161 -4.35 -1.64 18.66
CA ALA A 161 -3.11 -2.12 18.06
C ALA A 161 -2.64 -3.42 18.76
N VAL A 162 -2.81 -3.51 20.08
CA VAL A 162 -2.56 -4.76 20.84
C VAL A 162 -3.46 -5.88 20.35
N GLU A 163 -4.76 -5.63 20.18
CA GLU A 163 -5.74 -6.61 19.68
C GLU A 163 -5.37 -7.14 18.27
N ARG A 164 -4.64 -6.37 17.48
CA ARG A 164 -4.14 -6.76 16.16
C ARG A 164 -2.77 -7.43 16.18
N GLY A 165 -2.15 -7.58 17.35
CA GLY A 165 -0.82 -8.14 17.48
C GLY A 165 0.31 -7.20 17.01
N TRP A 166 0.08 -5.89 17.06
CA TRP A 166 1.05 -4.88 16.60
C TRP A 166 1.87 -4.29 17.77
N PHE A 167 2.03 -5.03 18.85
CA PHE A 167 3.01 -4.70 19.88
C PHE A 167 4.38 -5.28 19.49
N TYR A 168 5.42 -4.45 19.52
CA TYR A 168 6.77 -4.79 19.06
C TYR A 168 7.84 -4.59 20.15
N GLY A 169 7.46 -4.26 21.38
CA GLY A 169 8.36 -3.91 22.48
C GLY A 169 8.91 -5.10 23.29
N ASP A 170 8.79 -6.32 22.80
CA ASP A 170 9.28 -7.57 23.41
C ASP A 170 10.62 -8.04 22.87
#